data_254dac1536e781ab21d9314596838e34
#
_entry.id   254dac1536e781ab21d9314596838e34
#
_cell.length_a   1.000
_cell.length_b   1.000
_cell.length_c   1.000
_cell.angle_alpha   90.00
_cell.angle_beta   90.00
_cell.angle_gamma   90.00
#
_symmetry.space_group_name_H-M   'P 1'
#
loop_
_entity.id
_entity.type
_entity.pdbx_description
1 polymer ?
#
loop_
_entity_poly.entity_id
_entity_poly.type
_entity_poly.pdbx_seq_one_letter_code
_entity_poly.pdbx_strand_id
1 'polypeptide(L)'
;MNRIVATVSIVAAFAAGCGVTHLLRPALAAENITAQIIHVPELTPEALGLPSGTGLRSRMFVSADGATVSVQDGNVPKHLHPNTNEMQYILEGTGTIWLGDKEVQVKPGDLVIIPKGTAHGGTKPDGRPFKAIAIKTPPQTPDDVKLLN
;
A
#
# COMPACT_ATOMS: atom_id res chain seq x y z
N MET A 1 44.09 48.49 47.74
CA MET A 1 43.88 47.66 46.57
C MET A 1 43.11 46.43 47.04
N ASN A 2 41.76 46.50 47.07
CA ASN A 2 40.89 45.40 47.49
C ASN A 2 40.29 44.76 46.27
N ARG A 3 40.60 43.50 46.04
CA ARG A 3 39.94 42.66 45.02
C ARG A 3 38.73 41.99 45.66
N ILE A 4 37.54 42.34 45.17
CA ILE A 4 36.29 41.68 45.50
C ILE A 4 36.19 40.46 44.60
N VAL A 5 36.16 39.30 45.19
CA VAL A 5 35.87 38.01 44.51
C VAL A 5 34.36 37.78 44.58
N ALA A 6 33.71 37.89 43.47
CA ALA A 6 32.28 37.57 43.38
C ALA A 6 32.11 36.06 43.16
N THR A 7 31.50 35.40 44.13
CA THR A 7 31.16 33.97 44.04
C THR A 7 29.82 33.87 43.32
N VAL A 8 29.79 33.26 42.14
CA VAL A 8 28.58 32.94 41.41
C VAL A 8 28.09 31.56 41.86
N SER A 9 26.97 31.53 42.56
CA SER A 9 26.30 30.29 42.92
C SER A 9 25.39 29.86 41.78
N ILE A 10 25.75 28.73 41.15
CA ILE A 10 24.89 28.08 40.14
C ILE A 10 23.88 27.18 40.87
N VAL A 11 22.62 27.61 40.88
CA VAL A 11 21.50 26.75 41.31
C VAL A 11 21.09 25.87 40.15
N ALA A 12 21.43 24.58 40.20
CA ALA A 12 20.94 23.61 39.26
C ALA A 12 19.51 23.20 39.63
N ALA A 13 18.52 23.71 38.93
CA ALA A 13 17.15 23.25 39.03
C ALA A 13 16.98 21.94 38.20
N PHE A 14 16.87 20.83 38.88
CA PHE A 14 16.46 19.57 38.27
C PHE A 14 14.93 19.63 38.03
N ALA A 15 14.53 19.98 36.83
CA ALA A 15 13.17 19.78 36.36
C ALA A 15 13.07 18.37 35.80
N ALA A 16 12.44 17.45 36.57
CA ALA A 16 12.02 16.14 36.07
C ALA A 16 10.86 16.37 35.09
N GLY A 17 11.17 16.68 33.84
CA GLY A 17 10.20 16.70 32.76
C GLY A 17 10.02 15.29 32.24
N CYS A 18 8.83 14.69 32.46
CA CYS A 18 8.38 13.54 31.68
C CYS A 18 8.28 13.96 30.20
N GLY A 19 9.38 13.83 29.51
CA GLY A 19 9.42 13.99 28.06
C GLY A 19 8.72 12.83 27.40
N VAL A 20 7.46 13.01 27.05
CA VAL A 20 6.81 12.19 26.03
C VAL A 20 7.56 12.50 24.74
N THR A 21 8.55 11.70 24.43
CA THR A 21 9.18 11.70 23.10
C THR A 21 8.14 11.17 22.13
N HIS A 22 7.29 12.06 21.59
CA HIS A 22 6.66 11.80 20.31
C HIS A 22 7.80 11.60 19.33
N LEU A 23 8.11 10.35 19.01
CA LEU A 23 8.88 10.00 17.83
C LEU A 23 8.11 10.59 16.66
N LEU A 24 8.48 11.80 16.25
CA LEU A 24 8.11 12.35 14.97
C LEU A 24 8.63 11.36 13.94
N ARG A 25 7.74 10.44 13.50
CA ARG A 25 7.98 9.71 12.26
C ARG A 25 8.28 10.79 11.23
N PRO A 26 9.43 10.75 10.54
CA PRO A 26 9.62 11.65 9.42
C PRO A 26 8.39 11.41 8.52
N ALA A 27 7.58 12.44 8.32
CA ALA A 27 6.58 12.42 7.28
C ALA A 27 7.39 12.10 6.02
N LEU A 28 7.20 10.91 5.45
CA LEU A 28 7.70 10.61 4.12
C LEU A 28 7.19 11.78 3.29
N ALA A 29 8.12 12.54 2.71
CA ALA A 29 7.78 13.68 1.88
C ALA A 29 6.72 13.18 0.90
N ALA A 30 5.53 13.79 0.92
CA ALA A 30 4.49 13.43 -0.01
C ALA A 30 5.10 13.59 -1.39
N GLU A 31 5.29 12.48 -2.11
CA GLU A 31 5.71 12.57 -3.50
C GLU A 31 4.61 13.33 -4.22
N ASN A 32 4.96 14.46 -4.82
CA ASN A 32 3.99 15.30 -5.51
C ASN A 32 3.38 14.49 -6.66
N ILE A 33 2.07 14.31 -6.64
CA ILE A 33 1.35 13.68 -7.76
C ILE A 33 1.52 14.61 -8.96
N THR A 34 2.05 14.06 -10.05
CA THR A 34 2.19 14.78 -11.30
C THR A 34 0.96 14.53 -12.18
N ALA A 35 0.40 15.62 -12.74
CA ALA A 35 -0.70 15.51 -13.69
C ALA A 35 -0.26 14.73 -14.94
N GLN A 36 -0.91 13.60 -15.22
CA GLN A 36 -0.59 12.71 -16.34
C GLN A 36 -1.81 11.90 -16.76
N ILE A 37 -1.77 11.41 -17.99
CA ILE A 37 -2.75 10.47 -18.53
C ILE A 37 -2.04 9.14 -18.74
N ILE A 38 -2.62 8.07 -18.20
CA ILE A 38 -2.16 6.70 -18.43
C ILE A 38 -3.18 5.98 -19.30
N HIS A 39 -2.80 5.61 -20.50
CA HIS A 39 -3.64 4.81 -21.41
C HIS A 39 -3.56 3.33 -21.00
N VAL A 40 -4.30 2.96 -19.95
CA VAL A 40 -4.21 1.64 -19.32
C VAL A 40 -4.48 0.48 -20.29
N PRO A 41 -5.42 0.56 -21.26
CA PRO A 41 -5.60 -0.50 -22.24
C PRO A 41 -4.37 -0.78 -23.11
N GLU A 42 -3.50 0.20 -23.30
CA GLU A 42 -2.28 0.08 -24.11
C GLU A 42 -1.09 -0.51 -23.36
N LEU A 43 -1.20 -0.66 -22.01
CA LEU A 43 -0.14 -1.24 -21.22
C LEU A 43 -0.05 -2.75 -21.46
N THR A 44 1.02 -3.18 -22.12
CA THR A 44 1.31 -4.60 -22.27
C THR A 44 1.78 -5.20 -20.93
N PRO A 45 1.73 -6.52 -20.75
CA PRO A 45 2.27 -7.16 -19.54
C PRO A 45 3.73 -6.78 -19.25
N GLU A 46 4.57 -6.64 -20.30
CA GLU A 46 5.98 -6.25 -20.16
C GLU A 46 6.13 -4.81 -19.63
N ALA A 47 5.22 -3.90 -20.02
CA ALA A 47 5.22 -2.53 -19.53
C ALA A 47 4.89 -2.43 -18.03
N LEU A 48 4.32 -3.48 -17.44
CA LEU A 48 4.03 -3.57 -16.01
C LEU A 48 5.21 -4.10 -15.18
N GLY A 49 6.32 -4.45 -15.84
CA GLY A 49 7.54 -4.93 -15.19
C GLY A 49 7.68 -6.45 -15.19
N LEU A 50 8.66 -6.94 -14.43
CA LEU A 50 8.91 -8.37 -14.31
C LEU A 50 7.83 -9.06 -13.48
N PRO A 51 7.46 -10.30 -13.81
CA PRO A 51 6.50 -11.06 -13.01
C PRO A 51 7.08 -11.40 -11.64
N SER A 52 6.25 -11.38 -10.62
CA SER A 52 6.54 -11.98 -9.31
C SER A 52 6.63 -13.51 -9.41
N GLY A 53 7.00 -14.18 -8.31
CA GLY A 53 7.00 -15.64 -8.23
C GLY A 53 5.64 -16.31 -8.49
N THR A 54 4.55 -15.54 -8.42
CA THR A 54 3.18 -15.99 -8.74
C THR A 54 2.76 -15.71 -10.18
N GLY A 55 3.61 -15.05 -10.95
CA GLY A 55 3.30 -14.58 -12.30
C GLY A 55 2.59 -13.22 -12.36
N LEU A 56 2.29 -12.61 -11.22
CA LEU A 56 1.68 -11.27 -11.18
C LEU A 56 2.70 -10.21 -11.60
N ARG A 57 2.32 -9.37 -12.53
CA ARG A 57 3.03 -8.14 -12.91
C ARG A 57 2.30 -6.94 -12.31
N SER A 58 3.05 -5.96 -11.82
CA SER A 58 2.45 -4.76 -11.21
C SER A 58 3.33 -3.56 -11.43
N ARG A 59 2.74 -2.48 -11.92
CA ARG A 59 3.39 -1.17 -12.00
C ARG A 59 2.63 -0.14 -11.20
N MET A 60 3.32 0.48 -10.26
CA MET A 60 2.81 1.59 -9.46
C MET A 60 2.94 2.90 -10.24
N PHE A 61 1.87 3.69 -10.28
CA PHE A 61 1.81 5.00 -10.93
C PHE A 61 1.67 6.14 -9.93
N VAL A 62 1.09 5.87 -8.76
CA VAL A 62 0.91 6.85 -7.69
C VAL A 62 1.31 6.20 -6.37
N SER A 63 2.08 6.93 -5.58
CA SER A 63 2.38 6.62 -4.16
C SER A 63 2.44 7.94 -3.42
N ALA A 64 1.30 8.47 -2.99
CA ALA A 64 1.18 9.77 -2.34
C ALA A 64 -0.09 9.85 -1.49
N ASP A 65 -0.15 10.82 -0.58
CA ASP A 65 -1.32 11.16 0.22
C ASP A 65 -1.97 9.96 0.94
N GLY A 66 -1.14 8.99 1.36
CA GLY A 66 -1.61 7.80 2.08
C GLY A 66 -2.28 6.75 1.19
N ALA A 67 -2.09 6.81 -0.13
CA ALA A 67 -2.61 5.82 -1.06
C ALA A 67 -1.58 5.42 -2.13
N THR A 68 -1.78 4.26 -2.73
CA THR A 68 -1.09 3.84 -3.95
C THR A 68 -2.10 3.50 -5.02
N VAL A 69 -1.72 3.76 -6.28
CA VAL A 69 -2.48 3.33 -7.47
C VAL A 69 -1.53 2.56 -8.38
N SER A 70 -1.90 1.34 -8.70
CA SER A 70 -1.14 0.47 -9.60
C SER A 70 -2.04 -0.19 -10.64
N VAL A 71 -1.43 -0.63 -11.75
CA VAL A 71 -2.04 -1.58 -12.69
C VAL A 71 -1.38 -2.92 -12.45
N GLN A 72 -2.19 -3.94 -12.33
CA GLN A 72 -1.79 -5.32 -12.10
C GLN A 72 -2.29 -6.21 -13.24
N ASP A 73 -1.50 -7.21 -13.63
CA ASP A 73 -1.85 -8.23 -14.63
C ASP A 73 -1.27 -9.58 -14.17
N GLY A 74 -2.12 -10.59 -14.04
CA GLY A 74 -1.70 -11.92 -13.63
C GLY A 74 -2.58 -12.54 -12.55
N ASN A 75 -2.09 -13.67 -12.05
CA ASN A 75 -2.77 -14.43 -11.00
C ASN A 75 -2.26 -14.01 -9.61
N VAL A 76 -3.19 -13.97 -8.66
CA VAL A 76 -2.91 -13.60 -7.27
C VAL A 76 -3.28 -14.77 -6.37
N PRO A 77 -2.37 -15.28 -5.52
CA PRO A 77 -2.71 -16.28 -4.52
C PRO A 77 -3.70 -15.72 -3.51
N LYS A 78 -4.43 -16.61 -2.83
CA LYS A 78 -5.31 -16.20 -1.73
C LYS A 78 -4.50 -15.62 -0.59
N HIS A 79 -4.86 -14.41 -0.15
CA HIS A 79 -4.16 -13.70 0.91
C HIS A 79 -5.07 -12.68 1.59
N LEU A 80 -4.53 -11.97 2.58
CA LEU A 80 -5.15 -10.80 3.17
C LEU A 80 -4.11 -9.72 3.49
N HIS A 81 -4.58 -8.48 3.60
CA HIS A 81 -3.82 -7.35 4.10
C HIS A 81 -4.32 -6.97 5.50
N PRO A 82 -3.53 -7.17 6.58
CA PRO A 82 -3.96 -6.81 7.94
C PRO A 82 -4.26 -5.31 8.13
N ASN A 83 -3.55 -4.44 7.43
CA ASN A 83 -3.56 -3.00 7.69
C ASN A 83 -4.04 -2.16 6.50
N THR A 84 -4.13 -2.73 5.30
CA THR A 84 -4.44 -2.02 4.05
C THR A 84 -5.84 -2.39 3.54
N ASN A 85 -6.65 -1.38 3.22
CA ASN A 85 -7.85 -1.57 2.40
C ASN A 85 -7.43 -1.58 0.93
N GLU A 86 -8.05 -2.41 0.12
CA GLU A 86 -7.81 -2.47 -1.31
C GLU A 86 -9.11 -2.32 -2.10
N MET A 87 -9.04 -1.60 -3.21
CA MET A 87 -10.11 -1.54 -4.21
C MET A 87 -9.52 -1.96 -5.54
N GLN A 88 -10.21 -2.85 -6.25
CA GLN A 88 -9.79 -3.33 -7.56
C GLN A 88 -10.88 -3.06 -8.59
N TYR A 89 -10.54 -2.33 -9.64
CA TYR A 89 -11.41 -2.18 -10.80
C TYR A 89 -10.93 -3.13 -11.90
N ILE A 90 -11.76 -4.10 -12.23
CA ILE A 90 -11.43 -5.15 -13.21
C ILE A 90 -11.51 -4.56 -14.62
N LEU A 91 -10.41 -4.61 -15.34
CA LEU A 91 -10.29 -4.11 -16.71
C LEU A 91 -10.46 -5.24 -17.73
N GLU A 92 -9.84 -6.39 -17.45
CA GLU A 92 -9.77 -7.52 -18.36
C GLU A 92 -9.77 -8.84 -17.58
N GLY A 93 -10.23 -9.91 -18.24
CA GLY A 93 -10.38 -11.24 -17.63
C GLY A 93 -11.73 -11.44 -16.97
N THR A 94 -12.23 -12.66 -17.05
CA THR A 94 -13.41 -13.16 -16.33
C THR A 94 -13.01 -14.37 -15.53
N GLY A 95 -13.77 -14.72 -14.51
CA GLY A 95 -13.50 -15.88 -13.68
C GLY A 95 -13.86 -15.65 -12.21
N THR A 96 -13.37 -16.50 -11.33
CA THR A 96 -13.62 -16.37 -9.89
C THR A 96 -12.42 -15.78 -9.16
N ILE A 97 -12.75 -15.04 -8.10
CA ILE A 97 -11.81 -14.63 -7.06
C ILE A 97 -12.37 -15.03 -5.70
N TRP A 98 -11.49 -15.21 -4.73
CA TRP A 98 -11.88 -15.32 -3.33
C TRP A 98 -12.17 -13.93 -2.75
N LEU A 99 -13.30 -13.76 -2.05
CA LEU A 99 -13.65 -12.51 -1.37
C LEU A 99 -14.37 -12.83 -0.05
N GLY A 100 -13.70 -12.57 1.07
CA GLY A 100 -14.17 -12.91 2.41
C GLY A 100 -14.16 -14.42 2.64
N ASP A 101 -15.31 -15.02 2.71
CA ASP A 101 -15.54 -16.44 3.00
C ASP A 101 -15.96 -17.30 1.78
N LYS A 102 -16.00 -16.69 0.59
CA LYS A 102 -16.52 -17.33 -0.61
C LYS A 102 -15.79 -16.94 -1.88
N GLU A 103 -15.93 -17.79 -2.90
CA GLU A 103 -15.57 -17.44 -4.26
C GLU A 103 -16.71 -16.65 -4.92
N VAL A 104 -16.36 -15.63 -5.67
CA VAL A 104 -17.30 -14.77 -6.42
C VAL A 104 -16.85 -14.62 -7.86
N GLN A 105 -17.80 -14.57 -8.78
CA GLN A 105 -17.53 -14.26 -10.18
C GLN A 105 -17.26 -12.79 -10.34
N VAL A 106 -16.24 -12.45 -11.14
CA VAL A 106 -15.91 -11.08 -11.55
C VAL A 106 -15.65 -11.00 -13.05
N LYS A 107 -15.90 -9.83 -13.60
CA LYS A 107 -15.75 -9.53 -15.03
C LYS A 107 -15.32 -8.07 -15.23
N PRO A 108 -14.88 -7.68 -16.42
CA PRO A 108 -14.57 -6.29 -16.72
C PRO A 108 -15.71 -5.34 -16.37
N GLY A 109 -15.36 -4.22 -15.71
CA GLY A 109 -16.29 -3.22 -15.20
C GLY A 109 -16.68 -3.41 -13.73
N ASP A 110 -16.36 -4.53 -13.10
CA ASP A 110 -16.64 -4.74 -11.69
C ASP A 110 -15.63 -3.96 -10.80
N LEU A 111 -16.16 -3.32 -9.76
CA LEU A 111 -15.37 -2.71 -8.68
C LEU A 111 -15.45 -3.59 -7.44
N VAL A 112 -14.33 -4.17 -7.06
CA VAL A 112 -14.21 -5.02 -5.87
C VAL A 112 -13.69 -4.18 -4.70
N ILE A 113 -14.43 -4.14 -3.60
CA ILE A 113 -14.05 -3.44 -2.37
C ILE A 113 -13.59 -4.47 -1.35
N ILE A 114 -12.36 -4.34 -0.89
CA ILE A 114 -11.68 -5.30 -0.02
C ILE A 114 -11.20 -4.56 1.24
N PRO A 115 -11.99 -4.59 2.32
CA PRO A 115 -11.55 -4.04 3.60
C PRO A 115 -10.32 -4.78 4.13
N LYS A 116 -9.49 -4.10 4.88
CA LYS A 116 -8.36 -4.72 5.60
C LYS A 116 -8.82 -5.94 6.41
N GLY A 117 -7.98 -6.96 6.46
CA GLY A 117 -8.28 -8.24 7.11
C GLY A 117 -9.17 -9.18 6.29
N THR A 118 -9.70 -8.74 5.13
CA THR A 118 -10.54 -9.57 4.28
C THR A 118 -9.69 -10.48 3.39
N ALA A 119 -9.93 -11.79 3.44
CA ALA A 119 -9.31 -12.75 2.53
C ALA A 119 -9.72 -12.48 1.08
N HIS A 120 -8.78 -12.44 0.16
CA HIS A 120 -9.06 -12.19 -1.25
C HIS A 120 -7.96 -12.76 -2.17
N GLY A 121 -8.09 -12.56 -3.48
CA GLY A 121 -7.21 -13.20 -4.45
C GLY A 121 -7.67 -14.62 -4.77
N GLY A 122 -6.74 -15.60 -4.76
CA GLY A 122 -7.08 -16.98 -5.15
C GLY A 122 -7.70 -17.03 -6.55
N THR A 123 -7.15 -16.22 -7.48
CA THR A 123 -7.76 -15.97 -8.79
C THR A 123 -7.78 -17.22 -9.66
N LYS A 124 -8.93 -17.49 -10.27
CA LYS A 124 -9.17 -18.57 -11.24
C LYS A 124 -9.79 -17.98 -12.51
N PRO A 125 -8.97 -17.49 -13.44
CA PRO A 125 -9.49 -16.91 -14.68
C PRO A 125 -10.02 -17.98 -15.64
N ASP A 126 -11.08 -17.64 -16.38
CA ASP A 126 -11.68 -18.46 -17.44
C ASP A 126 -10.93 -18.31 -18.78
N GLY A 127 -9.62 -18.16 -18.76
CA GLY A 127 -8.77 -17.97 -19.95
C GLY A 127 -7.63 -17.01 -19.68
N ARG A 128 -7.75 -15.75 -20.15
CA ARG A 128 -6.70 -14.77 -19.88
C ARG A 128 -6.65 -14.34 -18.41
N PRO A 129 -5.46 -14.05 -17.88
CA PRO A 129 -5.32 -13.50 -16.54
C PRO A 129 -6.13 -12.21 -16.32
N PHE A 130 -6.41 -11.91 -15.07
CA PHE A 130 -7.05 -10.65 -14.71
C PHE A 130 -6.09 -9.47 -14.86
N LYS A 131 -6.59 -8.38 -15.45
CA LYS A 131 -5.94 -7.06 -15.42
C LYS A 131 -6.82 -6.11 -14.62
N ALA A 132 -6.25 -5.43 -13.66
CA ALA A 132 -7.00 -4.54 -12.77
C ALA A 132 -6.21 -3.28 -12.43
N ILE A 133 -6.94 -2.20 -12.14
CA ILE A 133 -6.41 -1.08 -11.36
C ILE A 133 -6.58 -1.44 -9.90
N ALA A 134 -5.50 -1.42 -9.12
CA ALA A 134 -5.51 -1.63 -7.68
C ALA A 134 -5.17 -0.34 -6.95
N ILE A 135 -6.06 0.07 -6.03
CA ILE A 135 -5.89 1.21 -5.15
C ILE A 135 -5.77 0.68 -3.73
N LYS A 136 -4.70 1.07 -3.02
CA LYS A 136 -4.44 0.64 -1.64
C LYS A 136 -4.31 1.83 -0.70
N THR A 137 -4.99 1.77 0.45
CA THR A 137 -4.98 2.83 1.46
C THR A 137 -5.12 2.24 2.89
N PRO A 138 -4.17 2.49 3.81
CA PRO A 138 -2.86 3.08 3.54
C PRO A 138 -2.04 2.23 2.55
N PRO A 139 -0.90 2.75 2.04
CA PRO A 139 0.02 1.98 1.21
C PRO A 139 0.41 0.66 1.86
N GLN A 140 0.38 -0.41 1.08
CA GLN A 140 0.82 -1.73 1.53
C GLN A 140 2.32 -1.73 1.79
N THR A 141 2.74 -2.25 2.95
CA THR A 141 4.14 -2.55 3.26
C THR A 141 4.46 -4.01 2.89
N PRO A 142 5.74 -4.38 2.72
CA PRO A 142 6.13 -5.76 2.34
C PRO A 142 5.63 -6.83 3.32
N ASP A 143 5.48 -6.50 4.60
CA ASP A 143 5.01 -7.37 5.67
C ASP A 143 3.48 -7.36 5.84
N ASP A 144 2.76 -6.53 5.07
CA ASP A 144 1.30 -6.43 5.12
C ASP A 144 0.61 -7.40 4.15
N VAL A 145 1.23 -8.53 3.85
CA VAL A 145 0.65 -9.62 3.06
C VAL A 145 0.73 -10.92 3.85
N LYS A 146 -0.41 -11.53 4.12
CA LYS A 146 -0.48 -12.87 4.72
C LYS A 146 -1.12 -13.83 3.73
N LEU A 147 -0.30 -14.77 3.22
CA LEU A 147 -0.81 -15.83 2.36
C LEU A 147 -1.73 -16.76 3.16
N LEU A 148 -2.76 -17.23 2.50
CA LEU A 148 -3.75 -18.16 3.05
C LEU A 148 -3.77 -19.46 2.22
N ASN A 149 -4.00 -20.57 2.89
CA ASN A 149 -4.14 -21.89 2.25
C ASN A 149 -5.55 -22.09 1.69
#